data_64b8aede728195dc743b8246553edb66
#
_entry.id   64b8aede728195dc743b8246553edb66
#
_cell.length_a   1.000
_cell.length_b   1.000
_cell.length_c   1.000
_cell.angle_alpha   90.00
_cell.angle_beta   90.00
_cell.angle_gamma   90.00
#
_symmetry.space_group_name_H-M   'P 1'
#
loop_
_entity.id
_entity.type
_entity.pdbx_description
1 polymer ?
#
loop_
_entity_poly.entity_id
_entity_poly.type
_entity_poly.pdbx_seq_one_letter_code
_entity_poly.pdbx_strand_id
1 'polypeptide(L)'
;PQVWARHATLARSIWAAFDAWGQGHPAIRLNVPNPAHRGHSVTAAHLAAPDATRLRQWCETHAGVTLGIGLGMAKAEDPHATGSLRVASMGHVNAHMTLGALAVMQAGLSALRIPHGAGALEAATGVIAAHAWRPQG
;
A
#
# COMPACT_ATOMS: atom_id res chain seq x y z
N PRO A 1 -20.62 -9.62 -4.48
CA PRO A 1 -21.30 -8.65 -3.63
C PRO A 1 -20.51 -8.26 -2.38
N GLN A 2 -20.65 -8.97 -1.27
CA GLN A 2 -19.94 -8.60 -0.03
C GLN A 2 -18.43 -8.77 -0.11
N VAL A 3 -17.95 -9.81 -0.79
CA VAL A 3 -16.51 -10.04 -1.01
C VAL A 3 -15.90 -8.92 -1.84
N TRP A 4 -16.59 -8.50 -2.89
CA TRP A 4 -16.14 -7.40 -3.74
C TRP A 4 -16.11 -6.07 -2.97
N ALA A 5 -17.14 -5.79 -2.17
CA ALA A 5 -17.20 -4.58 -1.36
C ALA A 5 -16.06 -4.54 -0.34
N ARG A 6 -15.72 -5.69 0.27
CA ARG A 6 -14.60 -5.81 1.18
C ARG A 6 -13.27 -5.51 0.47
N HIS A 7 -13.03 -6.12 -0.69
CA HIS A 7 -11.80 -5.89 -1.45
C HIS A 7 -11.67 -4.43 -1.87
N ALA A 8 -12.77 -3.81 -2.31
CA ALA A 8 -12.77 -2.40 -2.67
C ALA A 8 -12.45 -1.50 -1.47
N THR A 9 -12.99 -1.79 -0.31
CA THR A 9 -12.72 -1.04 0.93
C THR A 9 -11.26 -1.16 1.34
N LEU A 10 -10.72 -2.38 1.33
CA LEU A 10 -9.31 -2.63 1.68
C LEU A 10 -8.37 -1.93 0.68
N ALA A 11 -8.67 -2.00 -0.61
CA ALA A 11 -7.89 -1.30 -1.63
C ALA A 11 -7.89 0.21 -1.39
N ARG A 12 -9.06 0.80 -1.13
CA ARG A 12 -9.16 2.24 -0.85
C ARG A 12 -8.40 2.65 0.40
N SER A 13 -8.38 1.80 1.43
CA SER A 13 -7.58 2.08 2.63
C SER A 13 -6.09 2.12 2.32
N ILE A 14 -5.61 1.22 1.48
CA ILE A 14 -4.22 1.20 1.01
C ILE A 14 -3.92 2.48 0.21
N TRP A 15 -4.81 2.85 -0.73
CA TRP A 15 -4.64 4.06 -1.53
C TRP A 15 -4.57 5.32 -0.67
N ALA A 16 -5.44 5.42 0.35
CA ALA A 16 -5.45 6.54 1.28
C ALA A 16 -4.11 6.65 2.06
N ALA A 17 -3.56 5.52 2.48
CA ALA A 17 -2.26 5.50 3.14
C ALA A 17 -1.13 5.99 2.21
N PHE A 18 -1.08 5.50 0.97
CA PHE A 18 -0.06 5.94 0.01
C PHE A 18 -0.22 7.42 -0.35
N ASP A 19 -1.44 7.91 -0.50
CA ASP A 19 -1.68 9.33 -0.76
C ASP A 19 -1.16 10.20 0.41
N ALA A 20 -1.39 9.78 1.66
CA ALA A 20 -0.89 10.49 2.82
C ALA A 20 0.65 10.48 2.90
N TRP A 21 1.27 9.33 2.67
CA TRP A 21 2.73 9.25 2.61
C TRP A 21 3.30 10.13 1.51
N GLY A 22 2.64 10.17 0.35
CA GLY A 22 3.04 10.97 -0.80
C GLY A 22 2.96 12.48 -0.59
N GLN A 23 2.19 12.95 0.38
CA GLN A 23 2.14 14.38 0.73
C GLN A 23 3.49 14.89 1.26
N GLY A 24 4.27 14.04 1.92
CA GLY A 24 5.59 14.39 2.44
C GLY A 24 6.74 14.06 1.48
N HIS A 25 6.48 13.29 0.42
CA HIS A 25 7.52 12.90 -0.54
C HIS A 25 6.89 12.51 -1.88
N PRO A 26 7.01 13.35 -2.91
CA PRO A 26 6.33 13.13 -4.20
C PRO A 26 6.71 11.83 -4.94
N ALA A 27 7.86 11.24 -4.59
CA ALA A 27 8.27 9.96 -5.17
C ALA A 27 7.38 8.78 -4.71
N ILE A 28 6.70 8.92 -3.56
CA ILE A 28 5.74 7.92 -3.09
C ILE A 28 4.40 8.19 -3.76
N ARG A 29 4.01 7.29 -4.66
CA ARG A 29 2.77 7.45 -5.44
C ARG A 29 2.22 6.12 -5.91
N LEU A 30 0.94 6.09 -6.19
CA LEU A 30 0.30 4.94 -6.80
C LEU A 30 0.61 4.88 -8.30
N ASN A 31 0.73 3.67 -8.84
CA ASN A 31 1.04 3.46 -10.25
C ASN A 31 -0.05 3.99 -11.18
N VAL A 32 -1.32 3.84 -10.78
CA VAL A 32 -2.47 4.33 -11.55
C VAL A 32 -3.02 5.59 -10.86
N PRO A 33 -2.78 6.79 -11.43
CA PRO A 33 -3.19 8.05 -10.78
C PRO A 33 -4.70 8.20 -10.64
N ASN A 34 -5.48 7.78 -11.66
CA ASN A 34 -6.94 7.92 -11.63
C ASN A 34 -7.57 6.77 -10.85
N PRO A 35 -8.23 7.04 -9.69
CA PRO A 35 -8.86 5.97 -8.89
C PRO A 35 -9.88 5.13 -9.66
N ALA A 36 -10.55 5.70 -10.65
CA ALA A 36 -11.54 4.97 -11.44
C ALA A 36 -10.93 3.84 -12.29
N HIS A 37 -9.62 3.88 -12.54
CA HIS A 37 -8.91 2.90 -13.35
C HIS A 37 -8.15 1.87 -12.51
N ARG A 38 -8.21 1.95 -11.18
CA ARG A 38 -7.47 1.06 -10.28
C ARG A 38 -8.21 -0.25 -10.05
N GLY A 39 -7.47 -1.36 -10.08
CA GLY A 39 -7.99 -2.64 -9.63
C GLY A 39 -8.06 -2.71 -8.10
N HIS A 40 -8.98 -3.55 -7.58
CA HIS A 40 -9.19 -3.69 -6.14
C HIS A 40 -8.45 -4.89 -5.53
N SER A 41 -7.77 -5.69 -6.33
CA SER A 41 -7.08 -6.90 -5.85
C SER A 41 -5.64 -6.65 -5.46
N VAL A 42 -4.96 -5.81 -6.23
CA VAL A 42 -3.54 -5.49 -6.03
C VAL A 42 -3.33 -4.00 -6.25
N THR A 43 -2.62 -3.37 -5.33
CA THR A 43 -2.18 -1.98 -5.45
C THR A 43 -0.72 -1.96 -5.83
N ALA A 44 -0.40 -1.38 -6.99
CA ALA A 44 0.96 -1.12 -7.40
C ALA A 44 1.36 0.30 -7.03
N ALA A 45 2.54 0.45 -6.46
CA ALA A 45 3.03 1.73 -5.96
C ALA A 45 4.49 1.96 -6.32
N HIS A 46 4.87 3.22 -6.35
CA HIS A 46 6.24 3.67 -6.60
C HIS A 46 6.82 4.39 -5.40
N LEU A 47 8.10 4.14 -5.17
CA LEU A 47 8.97 4.96 -4.35
C LEU A 47 10.20 5.31 -5.20
N ALA A 48 11.05 6.22 -4.73
CA ALA A 48 12.33 6.43 -5.42
C ALA A 48 13.18 5.16 -5.38
N ALA A 49 13.80 4.78 -6.49
CA ALA A 49 14.71 3.64 -6.50
C ALA A 49 15.96 3.95 -5.65
N PRO A 50 16.45 3.02 -4.82
CA PRO A 50 16.02 1.65 -4.60
C PRO A 50 15.06 1.46 -3.42
N ASP A 51 14.35 2.49 -3.00
CA ASP A 51 13.62 2.52 -1.73
C ASP A 51 12.49 1.51 -1.64
N ALA A 52 11.80 1.21 -2.73
CA ALA A 52 10.75 0.19 -2.70
C ALA A 52 11.29 -1.20 -2.35
N THR A 53 12.43 -1.57 -2.93
CA THR A 53 13.11 -2.83 -2.60
C THR A 53 13.62 -2.83 -1.17
N ARG A 54 14.20 -1.72 -0.71
CA ARG A 54 14.66 -1.57 0.67
C ARG A 54 13.51 -1.74 1.67
N LEU A 55 12.38 -1.11 1.40
CA LEU A 55 11.18 -1.22 2.24
C LEU A 55 10.64 -2.64 2.26
N ARG A 56 10.52 -3.28 1.08
CA ARG A 56 10.06 -4.65 0.96
C ARG A 56 10.93 -5.63 1.76
N GLN A 57 12.24 -5.50 1.64
CA GLN A 57 13.21 -6.34 2.36
C GLN A 57 13.14 -6.09 3.87
N TRP A 58 13.00 -4.86 4.29
CA TRP A 58 12.88 -4.52 5.70
C TRP A 58 11.61 -5.14 6.31
N CYS A 59 10.48 -5.02 5.63
CA CYS A 59 9.21 -5.59 6.10
C CYS A 59 9.30 -7.11 6.24
N GLU A 60 9.92 -7.79 5.28
CA GLU A 60 10.09 -9.24 5.33
C GLU A 60 11.04 -9.66 6.45
N THR A 61 12.18 -9.00 6.57
CA THR A 61 13.22 -9.36 7.54
C THR A 61 12.83 -9.05 8.98
N HIS A 62 12.20 -7.91 9.24
CA HIS A 62 11.95 -7.43 10.60
C HIS A 62 10.55 -7.72 11.11
N ALA A 63 9.59 -7.95 10.23
CA ALA A 63 8.20 -8.13 10.62
C ALA A 63 7.51 -9.33 9.97
N GLY A 64 8.19 -10.08 9.12
CA GLY A 64 7.61 -11.23 8.44
C GLY A 64 6.50 -10.90 7.46
N VAL A 65 6.45 -9.65 6.97
CA VAL A 65 5.45 -9.20 6.00
C VAL A 65 6.06 -9.21 4.61
N THR A 66 5.51 -10.02 3.72
CA THR A 66 5.98 -10.12 2.34
C THR A 66 5.14 -9.22 1.43
N LEU A 67 5.80 -8.24 0.81
CA LEU A 67 5.22 -7.38 -0.22
C LEU A 67 5.63 -7.89 -1.60
N GLY A 68 4.77 -7.67 -2.59
CA GLY A 68 5.05 -8.09 -3.96
C GLY A 68 6.08 -7.19 -4.66
N ILE A 69 6.83 -7.78 -5.59
CA ILE A 69 7.69 -7.01 -6.49
C ILE A 69 6.84 -6.33 -7.58
N GLY A 70 7.36 -5.27 -8.19
CA GLY A 70 6.64 -4.51 -9.21
C GLY A 70 6.71 -5.15 -10.59
N LEU A 71 6.06 -6.30 -10.76
CA LEU A 71 6.08 -7.04 -12.03
C LEU A 71 5.47 -6.22 -13.17
N GLY A 72 6.16 -6.19 -14.30
CA GLY A 72 5.68 -5.52 -15.52
C GLY A 72 5.78 -3.99 -15.49
N MET A 73 6.27 -3.41 -14.38
CA MET A 73 6.42 -1.95 -14.25
C MET A 73 7.77 -1.45 -14.75
N ALA A 74 8.77 -2.33 -14.72
CA ALA A 74 10.10 -2.10 -15.28
C ALA A 74 10.77 -3.45 -15.55
N LYS A 75 11.72 -3.47 -16.49
CA LYS A 75 12.55 -4.66 -16.70
C LYS A 75 13.53 -4.85 -15.55
N ALA A 76 13.91 -6.09 -15.28
CA ALA A 76 14.83 -6.42 -14.18
C ALA A 76 16.17 -5.66 -14.26
N GLU A 77 16.62 -5.34 -15.46
CA GLU A 77 17.86 -4.60 -15.70
C GLU A 77 17.69 -3.07 -15.58
N ASP A 78 16.43 -2.59 -15.51
CA ASP A 78 16.17 -1.16 -15.41
C ASP A 78 16.53 -0.68 -13.98
N PRO A 79 17.31 0.42 -13.85
CA PRO A 79 17.61 0.99 -12.55
C PRO A 79 16.36 1.36 -11.73
N HIS A 80 15.23 1.61 -12.40
CA HIS A 80 13.96 1.92 -11.74
C HIS A 80 13.19 0.70 -11.24
N ALA A 81 13.62 -0.53 -11.54
CA ALA A 81 12.95 -1.76 -11.10
C ALA A 81 12.85 -1.85 -9.57
N THR A 82 13.81 -1.29 -8.83
CA THR A 82 13.83 -1.26 -7.36
C THR A 82 12.98 -0.14 -6.76
N GLY A 83 12.31 0.65 -7.59
CA GLY A 83 11.42 1.74 -7.18
C GLY A 83 9.95 1.37 -7.10
N SER A 84 9.60 0.09 -7.30
CA SER A 84 8.19 -0.33 -7.37
C SER A 84 7.91 -1.53 -6.47
N LEU A 85 6.72 -1.57 -5.89
CA LEU A 85 6.23 -2.70 -5.10
C LEU A 85 4.72 -2.89 -5.28
N ARG A 86 4.19 -3.99 -4.80
CA ARG A 86 2.76 -4.29 -4.83
C ARG A 86 2.26 -4.73 -3.46
N VAL A 87 1.04 -4.33 -3.14
CA VAL A 87 0.32 -4.74 -1.93
C VAL A 87 -0.97 -5.43 -2.35
N ALA A 88 -1.16 -6.66 -1.90
CA ALA A 88 -2.36 -7.43 -2.21
C ALA A 88 -3.50 -7.10 -1.23
N SER A 89 -4.72 -7.04 -1.76
CA SER A 89 -5.94 -6.83 -1.00
C SER A 89 -7.04 -7.83 -1.34
N MET A 90 -6.64 -9.04 -1.76
CA MET A 90 -7.56 -10.11 -2.16
C MET A 90 -7.37 -11.38 -1.34
N GLY A 91 -8.26 -12.36 -1.55
CA GLY A 91 -8.22 -13.64 -0.86
C GLY A 91 -8.75 -13.52 0.56
N HIS A 92 -8.04 -14.13 1.51
CA HIS A 92 -8.40 -14.13 2.93
C HIS A 92 -7.93 -12.89 3.69
N VAL A 93 -7.40 -11.88 2.99
CA VAL A 93 -6.96 -10.63 3.61
C VAL A 93 -8.17 -9.89 4.19
N ASN A 94 -8.01 -9.37 5.39
CA ASN A 94 -9.03 -8.61 6.11
C ASN A 94 -8.48 -7.25 6.56
N ALA A 95 -9.33 -6.44 7.20
CA ALA A 95 -8.94 -5.11 7.68
C ALA A 95 -7.77 -5.18 8.67
N HIS A 96 -7.77 -6.15 9.57
CA HIS A 96 -6.71 -6.35 10.55
C HIS A 96 -5.35 -6.58 9.85
N MET A 97 -5.31 -7.49 8.88
CA MET A 97 -4.10 -7.80 8.12
C MET A 97 -3.63 -6.62 7.29
N THR A 98 -4.56 -5.91 6.65
CA THR A 98 -4.25 -4.73 5.84
C THR A 98 -3.67 -3.60 6.68
N LEU A 99 -4.32 -3.27 7.80
CA LEU A 99 -3.83 -2.23 8.72
C LEU A 99 -2.48 -2.62 9.33
N GLY A 100 -2.30 -3.90 9.67
CA GLY A 100 -1.03 -4.42 10.16
C GLY A 100 0.09 -4.25 9.14
N ALA A 101 -0.16 -4.59 7.89
CA ALA A 101 0.81 -4.42 6.81
C ALA A 101 1.17 -2.95 6.60
N LEU A 102 0.18 -2.06 6.58
CA LEU A 102 0.43 -0.62 6.44
C LEU A 102 1.23 -0.06 7.63
N ALA A 103 0.93 -0.49 8.85
CA ALA A 103 1.68 -0.10 10.04
C ALA A 103 3.13 -0.56 9.98
N VAL A 104 3.38 -1.79 9.53
CA VAL A 104 4.73 -2.33 9.32
C VAL A 104 5.47 -1.53 8.23
N MET A 105 4.80 -1.21 7.14
CA MET A 105 5.39 -0.37 6.08
C MET A 105 5.77 1.01 6.61
N GLN A 106 4.92 1.64 7.40
CA GLN A 106 5.24 2.94 8.01
C GLN A 106 6.43 2.85 8.96
N ALA A 107 6.49 1.80 9.77
CA ALA A 107 7.65 1.54 10.62
C ALA A 107 8.93 1.39 9.78
N GLY A 108 8.84 0.69 8.64
CA GLY A 108 9.95 0.54 7.72
C GLY A 108 10.40 1.85 7.09
N LEU A 109 9.44 2.67 6.64
CA LEU A 109 9.75 4.01 6.10
C LEU A 109 10.51 4.85 7.14
N SER A 110 10.08 4.82 8.39
CA SER A 110 10.75 5.54 9.47
C SER A 110 12.13 4.96 9.79
N ALA A 111 12.24 3.64 9.90
CA ALA A 111 13.51 2.97 10.23
C ALA A 111 14.56 3.19 9.13
N LEU A 112 14.14 3.17 7.88
CA LEU A 112 15.01 3.39 6.71
C LEU A 112 15.25 4.87 6.42
N ARG A 113 14.62 5.76 7.17
CA ARG A 113 14.68 7.21 6.98
C ARG A 113 14.25 7.65 5.58
N ILE A 114 13.24 6.99 5.04
CA ILE A 114 12.62 7.38 3.78
C ILE A 114 11.59 8.47 4.10
N PRO A 115 11.71 9.69 3.52
CA PRO A 115 10.75 10.76 3.78
C PRO A 115 9.33 10.35 3.37
N HIS A 116 8.35 10.67 4.21
CA HIS A 116 6.94 10.38 3.95
C HIS A 116 6.05 11.31 4.76
N GLY A 117 4.83 11.54 4.28
CA GLY A 117 3.85 12.35 4.97
C GLY A 117 3.25 11.62 6.17
N ALA A 118 2.69 12.39 7.09
CA ALA A 118 2.01 11.89 8.28
C ALA A 118 0.53 11.54 7.98
N GLY A 119 -0.09 10.77 8.86
CA GLY A 119 -1.53 10.52 8.82
C GLY A 119 -1.98 9.35 7.98
N ALA A 120 -1.07 8.51 7.48
CA ALA A 120 -1.42 7.39 6.62
C ALA A 120 -2.31 6.35 7.32
N LEU A 121 -1.98 5.97 8.55
CA LEU A 121 -2.77 4.99 9.30
C LEU A 121 -4.14 5.55 9.68
N GLU A 122 -4.22 6.81 10.05
CA GLU A 122 -5.49 7.50 10.32
C GLU A 122 -6.35 7.55 9.06
N ALA A 123 -5.76 7.85 7.90
CA ALA A 123 -6.49 7.87 6.63
C ALA A 123 -7.02 6.49 6.26
N ALA A 124 -6.20 5.45 6.38
CA ALA A 124 -6.61 4.07 6.11
C ALA A 124 -7.71 3.60 7.08
N THR A 125 -7.54 3.89 8.37
CA THR A 125 -8.51 3.57 9.40
C THR A 125 -9.85 4.26 9.15
N GLY A 126 -9.81 5.53 8.73
CA GLY A 126 -11.01 6.29 8.38
C GLY A 126 -11.81 5.67 7.23
N VAL A 127 -11.14 5.19 6.21
CA VAL A 127 -11.78 4.49 5.08
C VAL A 127 -12.48 3.22 5.56
N ILE A 128 -11.80 2.41 6.37
CA ILE A 128 -12.35 1.16 6.89
C ILE A 128 -13.54 1.46 7.81
N ALA A 129 -13.42 2.42 8.71
CA ALA A 129 -14.49 2.80 9.64
C ALA A 129 -15.75 3.29 8.90
N ALA A 130 -15.56 4.05 7.82
CA ALA A 130 -16.67 4.58 7.04
C ALA A 130 -17.43 3.48 6.28
N HIS A 131 -16.79 2.38 5.93
CA HIS A 131 -17.36 1.33 5.09
C HIS A 131 -17.63 0.02 5.84
N ALA A 132 -17.00 -0.22 6.98
CA ALA A 132 -17.14 -1.46 7.74
C ALA A 132 -18.48 -1.56 8.47
N TRP A 133 -19.16 -0.45 8.64
CA TRP A 133 -20.42 -0.42 9.36
C TRP A 133 -21.55 0.14 8.50
N ARG A 134 -22.17 -0.71 7.73
CA ARG A 134 -23.47 -0.40 7.13
C ARG A 134 -24.50 -1.29 7.82
N PRO A 135 -25.53 -0.68 8.46
CA PRO A 135 -26.64 -1.48 8.96
C PRO A 135 -27.16 -2.35 7.85
N GLN A 136 -27.28 -3.64 8.11
CA GLN A 136 -27.98 -4.52 7.20
C GLN A 136 -29.46 -4.15 7.24
N GLY A 137 -29.85 -3.36 6.27
CA GLY A 137 -31.22 -2.96 6.10
C GLY A 137 -31.98 -3.87 5.17
#